data_fa854e806f76fcca74b57f61b65a355f
#
_entry.id   fa854e806f76fcca74b57f61b65a355f
#
_cell.length_a   1.000
_cell.length_b   1.000
_cell.length_c   1.000
_cell.angle_alpha   90.00
_cell.angle_beta   90.00
_cell.angle_gamma   90.00
#
_symmetry.space_group_name_H-M   'P 1'
#
loop_
_entity.id
_entity.type
_entity.pdbx_description
1 polymer ?
#
loop_
_entity_poly.entity_id
_entity_poly.type
_entity_poly.pdbx_seq_one_letter_code
_entity_poly.pdbx_strand_id
1 'polypeptide(L)'
;MEDMKLYDIDSGELSELIDSRRIALRTKNKEYANLRKQICKIKEDFPNILELLEDNEVENLNTEECKYLQKLLSLYSRMTDYEDREIFFLGARENYFYFKHLELIKE
;
A
#
# COMPACT_ATOMS: atom_id res chain seq x y z
N MET A 1 11.00 -4.23 -23.66
CA MET A 1 10.16 -5.19 -22.90
C MET A 1 8.73 -4.70 -22.90
N GLU A 2 7.79 -5.55 -23.22
CA GLU A 2 6.39 -5.18 -23.11
C GLU A 2 5.97 -5.12 -21.65
N ASP A 3 5.20 -4.09 -21.32
CA ASP A 3 4.63 -4.01 -19.99
C ASP A 3 3.59 -5.10 -19.78
N MET A 4 3.58 -5.68 -18.59
CA MET A 4 2.54 -6.61 -18.17
C MET A 4 1.21 -5.85 -18.10
N LYS A 5 0.16 -6.43 -18.65
CA LYS A 5 -1.17 -5.81 -18.72
C LYS A 5 -2.17 -6.59 -17.89
N LEU A 6 -3.08 -5.90 -17.22
CA LEU A 6 -4.04 -6.55 -16.32
C LEU A 6 -4.91 -7.57 -17.00
N TYR A 7 -5.30 -7.35 -18.26
CA TYR A 7 -6.16 -8.29 -18.98
C TYR A 7 -5.40 -9.53 -19.49
N ASP A 8 -4.07 -9.53 -19.43
CA ASP A 8 -3.21 -10.63 -19.88
C ASP A 8 -2.66 -11.45 -18.71
N ILE A 9 -2.88 -11.03 -17.47
CA ILE A 9 -2.21 -11.62 -16.30
C ILE A 9 -3.19 -12.33 -15.39
N ASP A 10 -2.71 -13.37 -14.71
CA ASP A 10 -3.45 -14.04 -13.66
C ASP A 10 -3.34 -13.30 -12.31
N SER A 11 -3.99 -13.81 -11.28
CA SER A 11 -4.02 -13.17 -9.97
C SER A 11 -2.65 -13.11 -9.30
N GLY A 12 -1.76 -14.08 -9.56
CA GLY A 12 -0.41 -14.08 -9.01
C GLY A 12 0.44 -12.99 -9.63
N GLU A 13 0.36 -12.84 -10.95
CA GLU A 13 1.07 -11.77 -11.67
C GLU A 13 0.55 -10.40 -11.30
N LEU A 14 -0.75 -10.26 -11.06
CA LEU A 14 -1.34 -9.02 -10.59
C LEU A 14 -0.80 -8.62 -9.22
N SER A 15 -0.68 -9.59 -8.30
CA SER A 15 -0.09 -9.34 -6.97
C SER A 15 1.35 -8.86 -7.08
N GLU A 16 2.15 -9.46 -7.94
CA GLU A 16 3.53 -9.04 -8.18
C GLU A 16 3.61 -7.62 -8.73
N LEU A 17 2.71 -7.27 -9.63
CA LEU A 17 2.66 -5.93 -10.22
C LEU A 17 2.27 -4.88 -9.17
N ILE A 18 1.31 -5.17 -8.31
CA ILE A 18 0.91 -4.30 -7.20
C ILE A 18 2.08 -4.12 -6.21
N ASP A 19 2.76 -5.21 -5.85
CA ASP A 19 3.91 -5.16 -4.96
C ASP A 19 5.05 -4.33 -5.56
N SER A 20 5.27 -4.44 -6.87
CA SER A 20 6.24 -3.61 -7.58
C SER A 20 5.93 -2.12 -7.43
N ARG A 21 4.64 -1.73 -7.50
CA ARG A 21 4.22 -0.35 -7.29
C ARG A 21 4.44 0.13 -5.86
N ARG A 22 4.21 -0.74 -4.88
CA ARG A 22 4.50 -0.43 -3.46
C ARG A 22 5.98 -0.22 -3.21
N ILE A 23 6.83 -1.04 -3.83
CA ILE A 23 8.28 -0.88 -3.75
C ILE A 23 8.71 0.45 -4.38
N ALA A 24 8.14 0.81 -5.52
CA ALA A 24 8.41 2.09 -6.17
C ALA A 24 8.02 3.28 -5.28
N LEU A 25 6.90 3.19 -4.55
CA LEU A 25 6.50 4.22 -3.60
C LEU A 25 7.54 4.39 -2.48
N ARG A 26 8.04 3.28 -1.93
CA ARG A 26 9.04 3.32 -0.86
C ARG A 26 10.33 4.01 -1.28
N THR A 27 10.75 3.82 -2.52
CA THR A 27 12.02 4.34 -3.01
C THR A 27 11.92 5.73 -3.61
N LYS A 28 10.78 6.09 -4.19
CA LYS A 28 10.62 7.35 -4.93
C LYS A 28 9.79 8.41 -4.23
N ASN A 29 8.92 8.02 -3.31
CA ASN A 29 8.06 8.95 -2.59
C ASN A 29 8.55 9.12 -1.16
N LYS A 30 9.08 10.31 -0.85
CA LYS A 30 9.64 10.61 0.46
C LYS A 30 8.58 10.61 1.58
N GLU A 31 7.38 11.07 1.29
CA GLU A 31 6.29 11.09 2.27
C GLU A 31 5.84 9.69 2.62
N TYR A 32 5.69 8.82 1.63
CA TYR A 32 5.35 7.41 1.84
C TYR A 32 6.44 6.71 2.66
N ALA A 33 7.70 6.91 2.32
CA ALA A 33 8.82 6.34 3.06
C ALA A 33 8.85 6.84 4.52
N ASN A 34 8.54 8.11 4.74
CA ASN A 34 8.47 8.69 6.08
C ASN A 34 7.31 8.09 6.89
N LEU A 35 6.14 7.91 6.28
CA LEU A 35 5.02 7.25 6.94
C LEU A 35 5.39 5.83 7.40
N ARG A 36 6.08 5.08 6.56
CA ARG A 36 6.55 3.75 6.92
C ARG A 36 7.52 3.77 8.11
N LYS A 37 8.44 4.74 8.13
CA LYS A 37 9.39 4.88 9.24
C LYS A 37 8.66 5.20 10.56
N GLN A 38 7.68 6.08 10.52
CA GLN A 38 6.89 6.42 11.70
C GLN A 38 6.10 5.21 12.20
N ILE A 39 5.51 4.43 11.30
CA ILE A 39 4.78 3.21 11.65
C ILE A 39 5.72 2.21 12.32
N CYS A 40 6.88 1.95 11.74
CA CYS A 40 7.86 1.03 12.31
C CYS A 40 8.32 1.48 13.70
N LYS A 41 8.54 2.77 13.88
CA LYS A 41 8.96 3.31 15.17
C LYS A 41 7.91 3.11 16.25
N ILE A 42 6.63 3.35 15.93
CA ILE A 42 5.55 3.13 16.90
C ILE A 42 5.49 1.66 17.30
N LYS A 43 5.63 0.75 16.35
CA LYS A 43 5.64 -0.70 16.63
C LYS A 43 6.82 -1.11 17.53
N GLU A 44 7.98 -0.49 17.33
CA GLU A 44 9.16 -0.74 18.15
C GLU A 44 9.01 -0.18 19.57
N ASP A 45 8.48 1.04 19.67
CA ASP A 45 8.35 1.74 20.95
C ASP A 45 7.20 1.19 21.80
N PHE A 46 6.21 0.57 21.18
CA PHE A 46 5.01 0.06 21.86
C PHE A 46 4.74 -1.40 21.51
N PRO A 47 5.46 -2.34 22.15
CA PRO A 47 5.32 -3.77 21.83
C PRO A 47 3.90 -4.32 21.98
N ASN A 48 3.11 -3.79 22.90
CA ASN A 48 1.71 -4.23 23.08
C ASN A 48 0.86 -3.90 21.85
N ILE A 49 1.14 -2.79 21.18
CA ILE A 49 0.46 -2.43 19.93
C ILE A 49 0.81 -3.43 18.84
N LEU A 50 2.09 -3.78 18.72
CA LEU A 50 2.56 -4.77 17.76
C LEU A 50 1.90 -6.13 18.01
N GLU A 51 1.85 -6.57 19.25
CA GLU A 51 1.20 -7.83 19.64
C GLU A 51 -0.28 -7.83 19.26
N LEU A 52 -0.97 -6.71 19.51
CA LEU A 52 -2.39 -6.57 19.15
C LEU A 52 -2.58 -6.68 17.63
N LEU A 53 -1.70 -6.08 16.84
CA LEU A 53 -1.78 -6.12 15.38
C LEU A 53 -1.48 -7.51 14.81
N GLU A 54 -0.74 -8.33 15.55
CA GLU A 54 -0.43 -9.71 15.19
C GLU A 54 -1.46 -10.72 15.70
N ASP A 55 -2.64 -10.25 16.10
CA ASP A 55 -3.74 -11.05 16.65
C ASP A 55 -3.39 -11.80 17.94
N ASN A 56 -2.38 -11.33 18.67
CA ASN A 56 -2.05 -11.89 19.98
C ASN A 56 -2.95 -11.25 21.06
N GLU A 57 -3.16 -11.98 22.14
CA GLU A 57 -3.97 -11.47 23.25
C GLU A 57 -3.24 -10.34 23.98
N VAL A 58 -3.92 -9.20 24.11
CA VAL A 58 -3.46 -8.06 24.90
C VAL A 58 -4.57 -7.69 25.84
N GLU A 59 -4.30 -7.78 27.16
CA GLU A 59 -5.34 -7.52 28.18
C GLU A 59 -5.79 -6.06 28.19
N ASN A 60 -4.83 -5.15 28.19
CA ASN A 60 -5.11 -3.71 28.26
C ASN A 60 -4.06 -2.90 27.53
N LEU A 61 -4.50 -1.77 27.01
CA LEU A 61 -3.60 -0.71 26.54
C LEU A 61 -3.75 0.48 27.49
N ASN A 62 -2.64 1.08 27.90
CA ASN A 62 -2.68 2.31 28.68
C ASN A 62 -3.07 3.51 27.82
N THR A 63 -3.26 4.67 28.42
CA THR A 63 -3.70 5.88 27.72
C THR A 63 -2.73 6.28 26.61
N GLU A 64 -1.44 6.19 26.87
CA GLU A 64 -0.40 6.51 25.88
C GLU A 64 -0.43 5.54 24.72
N GLU A 65 -0.54 4.25 24.99
CA GLU A 65 -0.63 3.21 23.96
C GLU A 65 -1.87 3.41 23.09
N CYS A 66 -3.02 3.73 23.67
CA CYS A 66 -4.24 4.04 22.93
C CYS A 66 -4.05 5.23 22.00
N LYS A 67 -3.37 6.26 22.48
CA LYS A 67 -3.07 7.46 21.69
C LYS A 67 -2.19 7.15 20.48
N TYR A 68 -1.14 6.35 20.70
CA TYR A 68 -0.25 5.95 19.62
C TYR A 68 -0.89 4.94 18.67
N LEU A 69 -1.79 4.10 19.15
CA LEU A 69 -2.59 3.24 18.29
C LEU A 69 -3.46 4.06 17.33
N GLN A 70 -4.14 5.10 17.84
CA GLN A 70 -4.91 6.02 17.01
C GLN A 70 -4.03 6.70 15.95
N LYS A 71 -2.84 7.15 16.35
CA LYS A 71 -1.88 7.74 15.43
C LYS A 71 -1.44 6.74 14.37
N LEU A 72 -1.17 5.50 14.77
CA LEU A 72 -0.77 4.42 13.87
C LEU A 72 -1.84 4.15 12.81
N LEU A 73 -3.12 4.09 13.23
CA LEU A 73 -4.24 3.89 12.30
C LEU A 73 -4.35 5.06 11.30
N SER A 74 -4.12 6.28 11.75
CA SER A 74 -4.09 7.45 10.88
C SER A 74 -2.94 7.37 9.86
N LEU A 75 -1.76 6.92 10.29
CA LEU A 75 -0.62 6.75 9.41
C LEU A 75 -0.87 5.67 8.36
N TYR A 76 -1.47 4.55 8.75
CA TYR A 76 -1.86 3.50 7.80
C TYR A 76 -2.88 4.00 6.78
N SER A 77 -3.86 4.78 7.22
CA SER A 77 -4.85 5.36 6.31
C SER A 77 -4.19 6.26 5.27
N ARG A 78 -3.26 7.10 5.69
CA ARG A 78 -2.52 7.96 4.76
C ARG A 78 -1.64 7.16 3.81
N MET A 79 -1.00 6.11 4.31
CA MET A 79 -0.18 5.22 3.49
C MET A 79 -1.04 4.51 2.44
N THR A 80 -2.22 4.03 2.85
CA THR A 80 -3.19 3.39 1.95
C THR A 80 -3.65 4.34 0.85
N ASP A 81 -3.84 5.61 1.16
CA ASP A 81 -4.21 6.61 0.14
C ASP A 81 -3.16 6.71 -0.98
N TYR A 82 -1.87 6.68 -0.63
CA TYR A 82 -0.81 6.65 -1.64
C TYR A 82 -0.84 5.37 -2.47
N GLU A 83 -1.04 4.23 -1.82
CA GLU A 83 -1.11 2.94 -2.50
C GLU A 83 -2.31 2.85 -3.42
N ASP A 84 -3.48 3.31 -2.98
CA ASP A 84 -4.70 3.32 -3.77
C ASP A 84 -4.56 4.21 -5.00
N ARG A 85 -3.88 5.35 -4.86
CA ARG A 85 -3.61 6.25 -5.97
C ARG A 85 -2.73 5.57 -7.03
N GLU A 86 -1.69 4.86 -6.60
CA GLU A 86 -0.84 4.12 -7.52
C GLU A 86 -1.60 3.01 -8.24
N ILE A 87 -2.44 2.28 -7.51
CA ILE A 87 -3.27 1.22 -8.09
C ILE A 87 -4.26 1.81 -9.10
N PHE A 88 -4.85 2.97 -8.78
CA PHE A 88 -5.75 3.68 -9.69
C PHE A 88 -5.05 4.05 -11.00
N PHE A 89 -3.86 4.64 -10.92
CA PHE A 89 -3.11 5.00 -12.12
C PHE A 89 -2.67 3.80 -12.92
N LEU A 90 -2.29 2.72 -12.24
CA LEU A 90 -1.97 1.46 -12.91
C LEU A 90 -3.16 0.93 -13.68
N GLY A 91 -4.35 0.91 -13.06
CA GLY A 91 -5.59 0.48 -13.69
C GLY A 91 -5.96 1.35 -14.89
N ALA A 92 -5.82 2.66 -14.78
CA ALA A 92 -6.10 3.59 -15.87
C ALA A 92 -5.19 3.35 -17.07
N ARG A 93 -3.89 3.10 -16.82
CA ARG A 93 -2.92 2.76 -17.86
C ARG A 93 -3.29 1.46 -18.56
N GLU A 94 -3.64 0.44 -17.79
CA GLU A 94 -3.99 -0.87 -18.33
C GLU A 94 -5.30 -0.82 -19.13
N ASN A 95 -6.26 -0.01 -18.69
CA ASN A 95 -7.49 0.22 -19.45
C ASN A 95 -7.20 0.87 -20.81
N TYR A 96 -6.28 1.83 -20.84
CA TYR A 96 -5.86 2.44 -22.09
C TYR A 96 -5.29 1.40 -23.06
N PHE A 97 -4.38 0.56 -22.57
CA PHE A 97 -3.78 -0.48 -23.40
C PHE A 97 -4.81 -1.52 -23.86
N TYR A 98 -5.75 -1.86 -23.00
CA TYR A 98 -6.83 -2.80 -23.35
C TYR A 98 -7.70 -2.24 -24.49
N PHE A 99 -8.15 -0.99 -24.38
CA PHE A 99 -8.97 -0.37 -25.41
C PHE A 99 -8.20 -0.20 -26.72
N LYS A 100 -6.93 0.09 -26.63
CA LYS A 100 -6.08 0.17 -27.82
C LYS A 100 -5.94 -1.19 -28.49
N HIS A 101 -5.80 -2.25 -27.69
CA HIS A 101 -5.76 -3.64 -28.19
C HIS A 101 -7.02 -3.98 -28.97
N LEU A 102 -8.18 -3.51 -28.51
CA LEU A 102 -9.47 -3.71 -29.19
C LEU A 102 -9.72 -2.74 -30.34
N GLU A 103 -8.76 -1.86 -30.63
CA GLU A 103 -8.86 -0.82 -31.67
C GLU A 103 -9.98 0.20 -31.42
N LEU A 104 -10.39 0.35 -30.16
CA LEU A 104 -11.41 1.33 -29.76
C LEU A 104 -10.84 2.73 -29.60
N ILE A 105 -9.52 2.84 -29.36
CA ILE A 105 -8.80 4.11 -29.26
C ILE A 105 -7.83 4.19 -30.42
N LYS A 106 -7.91 5.27 -31.21
CA LYS A 106 -6.98 5.53 -32.31
C LYS A 106 -6.06 6.67 -31.92
N GLU A 107 -4.80 6.51 -32.16
CA GLU A 107 -3.80 7.58 -32.02
C GLU A 107 -3.79 8.51 -33.20
#